data_a66cf0fc0eda117eeed90afca22700e8
#
_entry.id   a66cf0fc0eda117eeed90afca22700e8
#
_cell.length_a   1.000
_cell.length_b   1.000
_cell.length_c   1.000
_cell.angle_alpha   90.00
_cell.angle_beta   90.00
_cell.angle_gamma   90.00
#
_symmetry.space_group_name_H-M   'P 1'
#
loop_
_entity.id
_entity.type
_entity.pdbx_description
1 polymer ?
#
loop_
_entity_poly.entity_id
_entity_poly.type
_entity_poly.pdbx_seq_one_letter_code
_entity_poly.pdbx_strand_id
1 'polypeptide(L)'
;MKIALVCYGKMGKIIDEIATKRGHEVVARLNETPTKEKLNNPDVVIEFSSPESAFGNIKFCLENKIPVVSGTTGWLEKKPEVEKIALENETGFLYGSNFSLGVNLFFALNEKLAEMMAPFQNDYSCQLEEIHHIHKLDSPSGTAISIAEGIFKHSD
;
A
#
# COMPACT_ATOMS: atom_id res chain seq x y z
N MET A 1 -7.27 -7.12 18.56
CA MET A 1 -7.13 -8.05 17.42
C MET A 1 -5.70 -8.58 17.39
N LYS A 2 -5.51 -9.76 16.82
CA LYS A 2 -4.20 -10.39 16.60
C LYS A 2 -3.62 -9.97 15.26
N ILE A 3 -2.43 -9.40 15.25
CA ILE A 3 -1.77 -8.87 14.06
C ILE A 3 -0.49 -9.66 13.79
N ALA A 4 -0.29 -10.12 12.57
CA ALA A 4 1.00 -10.61 12.13
C ALA A 4 1.68 -9.57 11.23
N LEU A 5 2.98 -9.34 11.42
CA LEU A 5 3.78 -8.41 10.65
C LEU A 5 4.68 -9.22 9.69
N VAL A 6 4.49 -9.03 8.39
CA VAL A 6 5.33 -9.62 7.35
C VAL A 6 6.27 -8.55 6.84
N CYS A 7 7.56 -8.80 6.99
CA CYS A 7 8.70 -7.91 6.97
C CYS A 7 8.80 -7.01 8.22
N TYR A 8 9.60 -7.48 9.17
CA TYR A 8 9.85 -6.78 10.44
C TYR A 8 11.08 -5.85 10.34
N GLY A 9 11.05 -5.00 9.29
CA GLY A 9 12.03 -3.95 9.05
C GLY A 9 11.71 -2.67 9.84
N LYS A 10 12.16 -1.51 9.32
CA LYS A 10 11.92 -0.19 9.93
C LYS A 10 10.43 0.07 10.14
N MET A 11 9.60 -0.15 9.11
CA MET A 11 8.16 0.08 9.19
C MET A 11 7.47 -0.93 10.12
N GLY A 12 7.82 -2.22 10.03
CA GLY A 12 7.25 -3.25 10.90
C GLY A 12 7.47 -2.97 12.39
N LYS A 13 8.64 -2.44 12.78
CA LYS A 13 8.93 -2.06 14.18
C LYS A 13 8.05 -0.90 14.67
N ILE A 14 7.83 0.11 13.82
CA ILE A 14 6.96 1.24 14.15
C ILE A 14 5.51 0.78 14.30
N ILE A 15 5.06 -0.08 13.39
CA ILE A 15 3.70 -0.64 13.43
C ILE A 15 3.50 -1.48 14.69
N ASP A 16 4.47 -2.31 15.07
CA ASP A 16 4.45 -3.12 16.30
C ASP A 16 4.26 -2.24 17.54
N GLU A 17 5.07 -1.20 17.67
CA GLU A 17 4.97 -0.26 18.80
C GLU A 17 3.59 0.40 18.87
N ILE A 18 3.08 0.88 17.74
CA ILE A 18 1.77 1.54 17.66
C ILE A 18 0.64 0.56 17.91
N ALA A 19 0.69 -0.64 17.34
CA ALA A 19 -0.31 -1.68 17.53
C ALA A 19 -0.42 -2.08 19.01
N THR A 20 0.73 -2.29 19.65
CA THR A 20 0.81 -2.63 21.08
C THR A 20 0.25 -1.50 21.94
N LYS A 21 0.61 -0.24 21.67
CA LYS A 21 0.05 0.94 22.37
C LYS A 21 -1.46 1.08 22.22
N ARG A 22 -2.01 0.60 21.11
CA ARG A 22 -3.46 0.58 20.84
C ARG A 22 -4.17 -0.64 21.41
N GLY A 23 -3.49 -1.51 22.16
CA GLY A 23 -4.06 -2.69 22.78
C GLY A 23 -4.29 -3.87 21.80
N HIS A 24 -3.58 -3.91 20.69
CA HIS A 24 -3.55 -5.05 19.80
C HIS A 24 -2.41 -6.01 20.19
N GLU A 25 -2.59 -7.29 19.89
CA GLU A 25 -1.59 -8.33 20.11
C GLU A 25 -0.82 -8.59 18.81
N VAL A 26 0.49 -8.38 18.80
CA VAL A 26 1.34 -8.74 17.66
C VAL A 26 1.83 -10.18 17.85
N VAL A 27 1.16 -11.11 17.16
CA VAL A 27 1.36 -12.56 17.32
C VAL A 27 2.51 -13.12 16.50
N ALA A 28 2.93 -12.42 15.45
CA ALA A 28 4.07 -12.84 14.61
C ALA A 28 4.83 -11.62 14.05
N ARG A 29 6.16 -11.79 13.89
CA ARG A 29 7.11 -10.81 13.34
C ARG A 29 8.05 -11.56 12.39
N LEU A 30 7.76 -11.52 11.08
CA LEU A 30 8.45 -12.34 10.09
C LEU A 30 9.35 -11.48 9.19
N ASN A 31 10.55 -12.00 8.91
CA ASN A 31 11.46 -11.50 7.86
C ASN A 31 11.67 -12.53 6.75
N GLU A 32 10.78 -13.49 6.65
CA GLU A 32 10.83 -14.60 5.70
C GLU A 32 9.42 -14.87 5.16
N THR A 33 9.35 -15.76 4.17
CA THR A 33 8.07 -16.18 3.58
C THR A 33 7.11 -16.70 4.66
N PRO A 34 5.87 -16.21 4.71
CA PRO A 34 4.90 -16.64 5.69
C PRO A 34 4.49 -18.10 5.51
N THR A 35 4.26 -18.79 6.61
CA THR A 35 3.55 -20.09 6.68
C THR A 35 2.45 -19.99 7.72
N LYS A 36 1.49 -20.93 7.70
CA LYS A 36 0.40 -20.92 8.70
C LYS A 36 0.92 -20.96 10.13
N GLU A 37 1.91 -21.81 10.38
CA GLU A 37 2.51 -21.98 11.70
C GLU A 37 3.20 -20.69 12.16
N LYS A 38 3.98 -20.05 11.26
CA LYS A 38 4.72 -18.83 11.57
C LYS A 38 3.82 -17.63 11.78
N LEU A 39 2.71 -17.55 11.06
CA LEU A 39 1.73 -16.47 11.23
C LEU A 39 0.99 -16.53 12.56
N ASN A 40 0.91 -17.71 13.20
CA ASN A 40 0.33 -17.89 14.53
C ASN A 40 -1.14 -17.43 14.64
N ASN A 41 -1.95 -17.79 13.66
CA ASN A 41 -3.40 -17.53 13.61
C ASN A 41 -3.80 -16.07 13.87
N PRO A 42 -3.36 -15.11 13.02
CA PRO A 42 -3.71 -13.71 13.15
C PRO A 42 -5.12 -13.42 12.64
N ASP A 43 -5.71 -12.32 13.11
CA ASP A 43 -6.93 -11.73 12.54
C ASP A 43 -6.63 -10.98 11.22
N VAL A 44 -5.40 -10.44 11.08
CA VAL A 44 -4.94 -9.68 9.92
C VAL A 44 -3.43 -9.73 9.80
N VAL A 45 -2.95 -9.74 8.56
CA VAL A 45 -1.53 -9.54 8.23
C VAL A 45 -1.31 -8.09 7.77
N ILE A 46 -0.26 -7.44 8.30
CA ILE A 46 0.25 -6.18 7.77
C ILE A 46 1.57 -6.47 7.08
N GLU A 47 1.64 -6.14 5.77
CA GLU A 47 2.72 -6.50 4.87
C GLU A 47 3.43 -5.24 4.34
N PHE A 48 4.75 -5.11 4.63
CA PHE A 48 5.64 -4.07 4.12
C PHE A 48 6.99 -4.69 3.77
N SER A 49 7.04 -5.51 2.72
CA SER A 49 8.24 -6.22 2.30
C SER A 49 8.96 -5.56 1.10
N SER A 50 9.40 -6.35 0.16
CA SER A 50 9.98 -5.88 -1.10
C SER A 50 9.03 -6.15 -2.27
N PRO A 51 9.19 -5.44 -3.41
CA PRO A 51 8.38 -5.68 -4.61
C PRO A 51 8.35 -7.14 -5.05
N GLU A 52 9.49 -7.83 -4.94
CA GLU A 52 9.65 -9.22 -5.38
C GLU A 52 8.89 -10.20 -4.46
N SER A 53 8.80 -9.88 -3.16
CA SER A 53 8.21 -10.76 -2.16
C SER A 53 6.72 -10.50 -1.92
N ALA A 54 6.27 -9.26 -2.15
CA ALA A 54 4.93 -8.80 -1.77
C ALA A 54 3.82 -9.67 -2.35
N PHE A 55 3.86 -9.93 -3.66
CA PHE A 55 2.84 -10.75 -4.31
C PHE A 55 2.72 -12.15 -3.70
N GLY A 56 3.85 -12.84 -3.49
CA GLY A 56 3.86 -14.17 -2.89
C GLY A 56 3.32 -14.19 -1.46
N ASN A 57 3.73 -13.19 -0.65
CA ASN A 57 3.29 -13.06 0.73
C ASN A 57 1.78 -12.80 0.82
N ILE A 58 1.27 -11.86 0.00
CA ILE A 58 -0.15 -11.50 -0.03
C ILE A 58 -0.98 -12.68 -0.52
N LYS A 59 -0.61 -13.28 -1.65
CA LYS A 59 -1.28 -14.43 -2.24
C LYS A 59 -1.41 -15.57 -1.21
N PHE A 60 -0.31 -15.94 -0.55
CA PHE A 60 -0.33 -16.98 0.49
C PHE A 60 -1.35 -16.69 1.59
N CYS A 61 -1.39 -15.45 2.09
CA CYS A 61 -2.31 -15.09 3.16
C CYS A 61 -3.77 -15.18 2.69
N LEU A 62 -4.09 -14.63 1.51
CA LEU A 62 -5.45 -14.62 0.96
C LEU A 62 -5.96 -16.03 0.64
N GLU A 63 -5.13 -16.91 0.06
CA GLU A 63 -5.45 -18.32 -0.19
C GLU A 63 -5.73 -19.10 1.10
N ASN A 64 -5.17 -18.63 2.21
CA ASN A 64 -5.43 -19.17 3.55
C ASN A 64 -6.51 -18.41 4.33
N LYS A 65 -7.30 -17.57 3.66
CA LYS A 65 -8.39 -16.76 4.20
C LYS A 65 -7.96 -15.82 5.33
N ILE A 66 -6.73 -15.32 5.27
CA ILE A 66 -6.20 -14.34 6.22
C ILE A 66 -6.24 -12.97 5.56
N PRO A 67 -6.97 -11.98 6.11
CA PRO A 67 -7.01 -10.62 5.57
C PRO A 67 -5.64 -9.97 5.56
N VAL A 68 -5.37 -9.15 4.52
CA VAL A 68 -4.07 -8.48 4.34
C VAL A 68 -4.23 -6.99 4.11
N VAL A 69 -3.40 -6.22 4.81
CA VAL A 69 -3.13 -4.81 4.51
C VAL A 69 -1.69 -4.69 4.00
N SER A 70 -1.51 -4.27 2.75
CA SER A 70 -0.19 -4.13 2.13
C SER A 70 0.15 -2.67 1.82
N GLY A 71 1.37 -2.28 2.17
CA GLY A 71 1.96 -0.99 1.83
C GLY A 71 3.20 -1.10 0.93
N THR A 72 3.55 -2.30 0.48
CA THR A 72 4.66 -2.50 -0.44
C THR A 72 4.32 -1.99 -1.84
N THR A 73 5.17 -1.18 -2.43
CA THR A 73 5.04 -0.66 -3.81
C THR A 73 5.84 -1.51 -4.80
N GLY A 74 5.66 -1.26 -6.12
CA GLY A 74 6.47 -1.89 -7.18
C GLY A 74 6.06 -3.32 -7.58
N TRP A 75 4.85 -3.78 -7.21
CA TRP A 75 4.32 -5.10 -7.58
C TRP A 75 2.92 -5.04 -8.22
N LEU A 76 2.41 -3.85 -8.47
CA LEU A 76 1.00 -3.60 -8.80
C LEU A 76 0.54 -4.21 -10.13
N GLU A 77 1.43 -4.61 -11.03
CA GLU A 77 1.07 -5.38 -12.23
C GLU A 77 0.30 -6.67 -11.88
N LYS A 78 0.57 -7.24 -10.70
CA LYS A 78 -0.10 -8.45 -10.18
C LYS A 78 -1.29 -8.16 -9.27
N LYS A 79 -1.62 -6.89 -9.03
CA LYS A 79 -2.72 -6.49 -8.14
C LYS A 79 -4.07 -7.07 -8.60
N PRO A 80 -4.43 -7.09 -9.91
CA PRO A 80 -5.68 -7.69 -10.35
C PRO A 80 -5.81 -9.18 -10.00
N GLU A 81 -4.70 -9.95 -10.03
CA GLU A 81 -4.68 -11.35 -9.62
C GLU A 81 -4.95 -11.49 -8.12
N VAL A 82 -4.33 -10.62 -7.30
CA VAL A 82 -4.55 -10.60 -5.83
C VAL A 82 -6.00 -10.26 -5.49
N GLU A 83 -6.59 -9.27 -6.14
CA GLU A 83 -7.99 -8.88 -5.93
C GLU A 83 -8.94 -10.02 -6.28
N LYS A 84 -8.68 -10.75 -7.35
CA LYS A 84 -9.43 -11.96 -7.72
C LYS A 84 -9.32 -13.04 -6.63
N ILE A 85 -8.10 -13.33 -6.14
CA ILE A 85 -7.88 -14.31 -5.08
C ILE A 85 -8.63 -13.91 -3.80
N ALA A 86 -8.61 -12.63 -3.43
CA ALA A 86 -9.33 -12.12 -2.27
C ALA A 86 -10.85 -12.36 -2.38
N LEU A 87 -11.43 -12.08 -3.56
CA LEU A 87 -12.85 -12.32 -3.84
C LEU A 87 -13.21 -13.81 -3.82
N GLU A 88 -12.41 -14.66 -4.47
CA GLU A 88 -12.62 -16.12 -4.53
C GLU A 88 -12.54 -16.78 -3.14
N ASN A 89 -11.72 -16.24 -2.24
CA ASN A 89 -11.57 -16.74 -0.88
C ASN A 89 -12.43 -16.00 0.17
N GLU A 90 -13.25 -15.04 -0.28
CA GLU A 90 -14.12 -14.23 0.60
C GLU A 90 -13.33 -13.58 1.75
N THR A 91 -12.13 -13.04 1.46
CA THR A 91 -11.25 -12.43 2.46
C THR A 91 -10.89 -10.99 2.12
N GLY A 92 -10.52 -10.21 3.15
CA GLY A 92 -10.21 -8.78 3.00
C GLY A 92 -8.83 -8.52 2.42
N PHE A 93 -8.74 -7.65 1.42
CA PHE A 93 -7.49 -7.11 0.92
C PHE A 93 -7.56 -5.59 0.84
N LEU A 94 -6.58 -4.91 1.44
CA LEU A 94 -6.42 -3.46 1.35
C LEU A 94 -4.98 -3.14 0.92
N TYR A 95 -4.86 -2.40 -0.16
CA TYR A 95 -3.59 -1.83 -0.61
C TYR A 95 -3.61 -0.30 -0.48
N GLY A 96 -2.49 0.27 -0.03
CA GLY A 96 -2.26 1.70 -0.08
C GLY A 96 -0.79 2.00 -0.37
N SER A 97 -0.52 2.83 -1.39
CA SER A 97 0.83 3.36 -1.65
C SER A 97 1.29 4.30 -0.54
N ASN A 98 0.32 4.89 0.17
CA ASN A 98 0.54 5.78 1.31
C ASN A 98 -0.65 5.71 2.28
N PHE A 99 -0.38 5.55 3.56
CA PHE A 99 -1.39 5.52 4.64
C PHE A 99 -1.46 6.83 5.43
N SER A 100 -0.73 7.88 5.01
CA SER A 100 -0.84 9.20 5.61
C SER A 100 -2.18 9.85 5.27
N LEU A 101 -2.97 10.24 6.27
CA LEU A 101 -4.22 10.97 6.06
C LEU A 101 -3.99 12.26 5.25
N GLY A 102 -2.93 13.03 5.58
CA GLY A 102 -2.62 14.28 4.87
C GLY A 102 -2.31 14.05 3.39
N VAL A 103 -1.54 13.01 3.07
CA VAL A 103 -1.24 12.67 1.66
C VAL A 103 -2.48 12.22 0.90
N ASN A 104 -3.36 11.43 1.52
CA ASN A 104 -4.60 11.00 0.87
C ASN A 104 -5.59 12.16 0.68
N LEU A 105 -5.65 13.11 1.62
CA LEU A 105 -6.42 14.35 1.42
C LEU A 105 -5.84 15.21 0.29
N PHE A 106 -4.52 15.25 0.17
CA PHE A 106 -3.84 15.94 -0.93
C PHE A 106 -4.15 15.28 -2.28
N PHE A 107 -4.16 13.95 -2.38
CA PHE A 107 -4.58 13.25 -3.60
C PHE A 107 -6.02 13.60 -4.00
N ALA A 108 -6.93 13.59 -3.05
CA ALA A 108 -8.34 13.96 -3.31
C ALA A 108 -8.49 15.41 -3.77
N LEU A 109 -7.74 16.34 -3.16
CA LEU A 109 -7.73 17.76 -3.56
C LEU A 109 -7.13 17.94 -4.96
N ASN A 110 -6.03 17.24 -5.26
CA ASN A 110 -5.38 17.27 -6.56
C ASN A 110 -6.30 16.77 -7.67
N GLU A 111 -6.99 15.65 -7.47
CA GLU A 111 -7.97 15.10 -8.43
C GLU A 111 -9.14 16.08 -8.64
N LYS A 112 -9.64 16.69 -7.54
CA LYS A 112 -10.71 17.69 -7.64
C LYS A 112 -10.27 18.95 -8.38
N LEU A 113 -9.04 19.40 -8.16
CA LEU A 113 -8.48 20.54 -8.90
C LEU A 113 -8.34 20.21 -10.39
N ALA A 114 -7.85 19.01 -10.73
CA ALA A 114 -7.73 18.57 -12.12
C ALA A 114 -9.07 18.53 -12.83
N GLU A 115 -10.12 18.00 -12.18
CA GLU A 115 -11.51 18.02 -12.69
C GLU A 115 -11.98 19.45 -12.99
N MET A 116 -11.73 20.39 -12.08
CA MET A 116 -12.13 21.79 -12.25
C MET A 116 -11.35 22.51 -13.35
N MET A 117 -10.09 22.12 -13.59
CA MET A 117 -9.21 22.72 -14.61
C MET A 117 -9.37 22.09 -15.99
N ALA A 118 -9.96 20.91 -16.11
CA ALA A 118 -10.15 20.20 -17.38
C ALA A 118 -10.76 21.08 -18.50
N PRO A 119 -11.76 21.95 -18.28
CA PRO A 119 -12.28 22.84 -19.33
C PRO A 119 -11.27 23.88 -19.82
N PHE A 120 -10.19 24.12 -19.10
CA PHE A 120 -9.21 25.19 -19.37
C PHE A 120 -7.84 24.67 -19.79
N GLN A 121 -7.71 23.39 -20.13
CA GLN A 121 -6.43 22.75 -20.46
C GLN A 121 -5.71 23.38 -21.67
N ASN A 122 -6.43 24.12 -22.54
CA ASN A 122 -5.80 24.86 -23.63
C ASN A 122 -5.11 26.17 -23.19
N ASP A 123 -5.51 26.71 -22.04
CA ASP A 123 -5.02 27.98 -21.49
C ASP A 123 -3.98 27.78 -20.39
N TYR A 124 -3.94 26.58 -19.78
CA TYR A 124 -3.08 26.26 -18.65
C TYR A 124 -2.31 24.96 -18.89
N SER A 125 -1.07 24.93 -18.44
CA SER A 125 -0.24 23.70 -18.38
C SER A 125 0.01 23.31 -16.94
N CYS A 126 0.11 21.99 -16.70
CA CYS A 126 0.46 21.45 -15.40
C CYS A 126 1.92 20.95 -15.42
N GLN A 127 2.66 21.25 -14.38
CA GLN A 127 3.99 20.72 -14.13
C GLN A 127 4.05 20.12 -12.74
N LEU A 128 4.64 18.93 -12.62
CA LEU A 128 4.92 18.25 -11.36
C LEU A 128 6.42 18.21 -11.13
N GLU A 129 6.87 18.65 -9.96
CA GLU A 129 8.25 18.53 -9.50
C GLU A 129 8.26 17.81 -8.15
N GLU A 130 9.19 16.87 -7.98
CA GLU A 130 9.40 16.20 -6.70
C GLU A 130 10.85 16.34 -6.25
N ILE A 131 11.05 16.57 -4.95
CA ILE A 131 12.36 16.72 -4.34
C ILE A 131 12.46 15.74 -3.17
N HIS A 132 13.49 14.90 -3.18
CA HIS A 132 13.71 13.87 -2.16
C HIS A 132 15.14 13.93 -1.62
N HIS A 133 15.34 13.24 -0.49
CA HIS A 133 16.67 13.02 0.06
C HIS A 133 17.52 12.11 -0.86
N ILE A 134 18.85 12.20 -0.76
CA ILE A 134 19.81 11.51 -1.62
C ILE A 134 19.76 9.97 -1.57
N HIS A 135 19.10 9.41 -0.56
CA HIS A 135 18.98 7.95 -0.39
C HIS A 135 17.72 7.35 -1.03
N LYS A 136 16.91 8.15 -1.73
CA LYS A 136 15.74 7.63 -2.44
C LYS A 136 16.19 6.88 -3.69
N LEU A 137 15.69 5.64 -3.84
CA LEU A 137 16.12 4.74 -4.92
C LEU A 137 15.18 4.78 -6.12
N ASP A 138 13.86 4.96 -5.87
CA ASP A 138 12.83 5.00 -6.90
C ASP A 138 12.57 6.44 -7.39
N SER A 139 12.43 6.61 -8.69
CA SER A 139 12.02 7.85 -9.35
C SER A 139 11.29 7.50 -10.66
N PRO A 140 10.09 8.06 -10.91
CA PRO A 140 9.30 8.88 -9.97
C PRO A 140 8.82 8.12 -8.75
N SER A 141 8.50 8.86 -7.66
CA SER A 141 7.95 8.25 -6.44
C SER A 141 6.52 7.74 -6.67
N GLY A 142 6.09 6.74 -5.87
CA GLY A 142 4.69 6.29 -5.90
C GLY A 142 3.70 7.43 -5.61
N THR A 143 4.09 8.42 -4.80
CA THR A 143 3.29 9.63 -4.55
C THR A 143 3.19 10.50 -5.80
N ALA A 144 4.30 10.74 -6.51
CA ALA A 144 4.28 11.53 -7.74
C ALA A 144 3.46 10.84 -8.83
N ILE A 145 3.57 9.51 -8.96
CA ILE A 145 2.75 8.72 -9.89
C ILE A 145 1.26 8.89 -9.57
N SER A 146 0.86 8.74 -8.30
CA SER A 146 -0.55 8.88 -7.89
C SER A 146 -1.09 10.30 -8.15
N ILE A 147 -0.28 11.35 -7.97
CA ILE A 147 -0.64 12.73 -8.30
C ILE A 147 -0.87 12.88 -9.80
N ALA A 148 0.08 12.40 -10.62
CA ALA A 148 -0.01 12.47 -12.08
C ALA A 148 -1.22 11.70 -12.62
N GLU A 149 -1.46 10.49 -12.13
CA GLU A 149 -2.63 9.68 -12.48
C GLU A 149 -3.95 10.39 -12.14
N GLY A 150 -4.02 11.07 -10.99
CA GLY A 150 -5.18 11.88 -10.61
C GLY A 150 -5.42 13.06 -11.57
N ILE A 151 -4.37 13.64 -12.14
CA ILE A 151 -4.48 14.70 -13.16
C ILE A 151 -4.90 14.11 -14.51
N PHE A 152 -4.27 13.01 -14.94
CA PHE A 152 -4.52 12.38 -16.24
C PHE A 152 -5.94 11.82 -16.40
N LYS A 153 -6.61 11.47 -15.29
CA LYS A 153 -8.03 11.08 -15.34
C LYS A 153 -8.96 12.15 -15.92
N HIS A 154 -8.53 13.42 -15.91
CA HIS A 154 -9.31 14.57 -16.32
C HIS A 154 -8.67 15.36 -17.47
N SER A 155 -7.61 14.81 -18.06
CA SER A 155 -6.94 15.37 -19.25
C SER A 155 -7.29 14.54 -20.47
N ASP A 156 -7.55 15.18 -21.60
CA ASP A 156 -7.76 14.55 -22.91
C ASP A 156 -6.45 14.02 -23.52
#